data_6912eefdbada414b4914c8c7ab5b3df5
#
_entry.id   6912eefdbada414b4914c8c7ab5b3df5
#
_cell.length_a   1.000
_cell.length_b   1.000
_cell.length_c   1.000
_cell.angle_alpha   90.00
_cell.angle_beta   90.00
_cell.angle_gamma   90.00
#
_symmetry.space_group_name_H-M   'P 1'
#
loop_
_entity.id
_entity.type
_entity.pdbx_description
1 polymer ?
#
loop_
_entity_poly.entity_id
_entity_poly.type
_entity_poly.pdbx_seq_one_letter_code
_entity_poly.pdbx_strand_id
1 'polypeptide(L)'
;MALSGIQIFKMTPKKNCKECGCPTCMAFSMKVAQGAMDISACPYMSDDAMAQLSEATAPPMKTIKVGTGDSEYTLGGETVLYRHEKTFVSKTRYAVSLCSCMSDEEIDAKLEEDKKVDYDRIGERMCAEMLYVNYAGNGVDKYVSLVTKAAATGKVLVLGCEDADAAKAALEVCKAGKPILNGANASNYEEMSKLATEAGVVLGVSGANIDELHDTVEAIEKLGNKNLVLDTTEATIKETFATTVQVRRASLKDTDRTFGYPSIVNLAKIAQGDRYMQQALLSLFTMKYGSIIVLEEMGYAEALPVFGLRQNVFTDPQKPMKVEPGIYPLNGADENSLVVTTVDFALTYFVVSGELERSGVPCNLIINDAGGLSVPVSYTHLRAHETLAN
;
A
#
# COMPACT_ATOMS: atom_id res chain seq x y z
N MET A 1 -5.47 19.83 14.40
CA MET A 1 -4.18 20.20 15.00
C MET A 1 -3.72 19.08 15.92
N ALA A 2 -2.50 18.58 15.71
CA ALA A 2 -1.93 17.59 16.63
C ALA A 2 -1.87 18.19 18.05
N LEU A 3 -2.35 17.44 19.03
CA LEU A 3 -2.33 17.89 20.42
C LEU A 3 -0.89 17.99 20.92
N SER A 4 -0.56 19.09 21.56
CA SER A 4 0.73 19.24 22.24
C SER A 4 0.82 18.32 23.46
N GLY A 5 2.02 17.90 23.85
CA GLY A 5 2.21 17.06 25.05
C GLY A 5 1.61 17.68 26.32
N ILE A 6 1.54 19.01 26.39
CA ILE A 6 0.90 19.73 27.51
C ILE A 6 -0.63 19.55 27.49
N GLN A 7 -1.25 19.56 26.31
CA GLN A 7 -2.71 19.33 26.19
C GLN A 7 -3.05 17.88 26.57
N ILE A 8 -2.27 16.92 26.09
CA ILE A 8 -2.42 15.51 26.48
C ILE A 8 -2.22 15.33 27.98
N PHE A 9 -1.21 15.98 28.57
CA PHE A 9 -0.95 15.91 30.01
C PHE A 9 -2.13 16.39 30.86
N LYS A 10 -2.87 17.42 30.42
CA LYS A 10 -4.05 17.90 31.14
C LYS A 10 -5.13 16.84 31.28
N MET A 11 -5.20 15.88 30.34
CA MET A 11 -6.20 14.81 30.27
C MET A 11 -5.71 13.52 30.94
N THR A 12 -4.43 13.43 31.34
CA THR A 12 -3.88 12.28 32.07
C THR A 12 -4.32 12.27 33.53
N PRO A 13 -4.35 11.10 34.19
CA PRO A 13 -4.71 10.97 35.60
C PRO A 13 -3.70 11.58 36.56
N LYS A 14 -2.54 12.06 36.11
CA LYS A 14 -1.45 12.71 36.84
C LYS A 14 -0.91 11.91 38.04
N LYS A 15 -1.12 10.59 38.06
CA LYS A 15 -0.71 9.69 39.17
C LYS A 15 0.80 9.44 39.24
N ASN A 16 1.53 9.64 38.14
CA ASN A 16 2.95 9.32 38.00
C ASN A 16 3.33 7.90 38.48
N CYS A 17 2.43 6.94 38.26
CA CYS A 17 2.53 5.54 38.75
C CYS A 17 3.64 4.73 38.09
N LYS A 18 4.18 5.17 36.94
CA LYS A 18 5.20 4.53 36.12
C LYS A 18 4.77 3.22 35.44
N GLU A 19 3.54 2.78 35.58
CA GLU A 19 3.04 1.52 35.00
C GLU A 19 3.06 1.51 33.46
N CYS A 20 2.94 2.68 32.83
CA CYS A 20 3.12 2.82 31.39
C CYS A 20 4.60 2.80 30.92
N GLY A 21 5.54 2.53 31.82
CA GLY A 21 6.99 2.56 31.51
C GLY A 21 7.60 3.96 31.40
N CYS A 22 6.85 5.02 31.71
CA CYS A 22 7.34 6.39 31.71
C CYS A 22 7.55 6.89 33.15
N PRO A 23 8.59 7.69 33.43
CA PRO A 23 8.91 8.16 34.77
C PRO A 23 7.84 9.12 35.33
N THR A 24 7.14 9.85 34.47
CA THR A 24 6.06 10.79 34.82
C THR A 24 4.96 10.79 33.75
N CYS A 25 3.73 11.20 34.11
CA CYS A 25 2.65 11.40 33.15
C CYS A 25 2.97 12.50 32.12
N MET A 26 3.82 13.47 32.45
CA MET A 26 4.31 14.45 31.49
C MET A 26 5.24 13.80 30.43
N ALA A 27 6.16 12.93 30.84
CA ALA A 27 7.03 12.20 29.92
C ALA A 27 6.23 11.26 29.02
N PHE A 28 5.19 10.61 29.56
CA PHE A 28 4.23 9.84 28.78
C PHE A 28 3.54 10.70 27.73
N SER A 29 2.96 11.84 28.14
CA SER A 29 2.25 12.75 27.24
C SER A 29 3.13 13.31 26.12
N MET A 30 4.40 13.58 26.38
CA MET A 30 5.36 14.02 25.36
C MET A 30 5.64 12.91 24.35
N LYS A 31 5.81 11.65 24.80
CA LYS A 31 6.01 10.50 23.89
C LYS A 31 4.77 10.22 23.04
N VAL A 32 3.57 10.33 23.62
CA VAL A 32 2.31 10.20 22.87
C VAL A 32 2.18 11.31 21.82
N ALA A 33 2.47 12.55 22.19
CA ALA A 33 2.46 13.70 21.24
C ALA A 33 3.44 13.51 20.08
N GLN A 34 4.55 12.81 20.30
CA GLN A 34 5.56 12.49 19.29
C GLN A 34 5.24 11.22 18.48
N GLY A 35 4.14 10.54 18.80
CA GLY A 35 3.79 9.24 18.19
C GLY A 35 4.71 8.08 18.59
N ALA A 36 5.55 8.25 19.61
CA ALA A 36 6.49 7.24 20.09
C ALA A 36 5.87 6.26 21.10
N MET A 37 4.63 6.49 21.54
CA MET A 37 3.92 5.65 22.47
C MET A 37 2.40 5.77 22.24
N ASP A 38 1.71 4.64 22.34
CA ASP A 38 0.24 4.62 22.24
C ASP A 38 -0.40 5.07 23.54
N ILE A 39 -1.55 5.75 23.44
CA ILE A 39 -2.28 6.27 24.59
C ILE A 39 -2.85 5.16 25.48
N SER A 40 -3.17 4.00 24.91
CA SER A 40 -3.66 2.83 25.61
C SER A 40 -2.65 2.23 26.60
N ALA A 41 -1.38 2.63 26.50
CA ALA A 41 -0.33 2.20 27.45
C ALA A 41 -0.56 2.74 28.88
N CYS A 42 -1.46 3.73 29.09
CA CYS A 42 -1.82 4.20 30.43
C CYS A 42 -3.06 3.48 30.95
N PRO A 43 -2.94 2.59 31.96
CA PRO A 43 -4.09 1.82 32.46
C PRO A 43 -5.11 2.64 33.28
N TYR A 44 -4.81 3.89 33.58
CA TYR A 44 -5.66 4.76 34.41
C TYR A 44 -6.27 5.92 33.63
N MET A 45 -6.22 5.89 32.29
CA MET A 45 -6.90 6.90 31.50
C MET A 45 -8.41 6.67 31.57
N SER A 46 -9.20 7.74 31.66
CA SER A 46 -10.67 7.62 31.58
C SER A 46 -11.09 7.30 30.14
N ASP A 47 -12.23 6.58 29.99
CA ASP A 47 -12.76 6.23 28.68
C ASP A 47 -13.02 7.45 27.80
N ASP A 48 -13.54 8.55 28.39
CA ASP A 48 -13.74 9.82 27.69
C ASP A 48 -12.41 10.44 27.21
N ALA A 49 -11.38 10.43 28.07
CA ALA A 49 -10.06 10.93 27.70
C ALA A 49 -9.39 10.02 26.65
N MET A 50 -9.58 8.72 26.74
CA MET A 50 -9.13 7.75 25.74
C MET A 50 -9.79 8.01 24.38
N ALA A 51 -11.10 8.19 24.35
CA ALA A 51 -11.83 8.48 23.10
C ALA A 51 -11.37 9.79 22.46
N GLN A 52 -11.33 10.89 23.23
CA GLN A 52 -10.89 12.20 22.75
C GLN A 52 -9.43 12.22 22.30
N LEU A 53 -8.54 11.57 23.03
CA LEU A 53 -7.12 11.53 22.71
C LEU A 53 -6.82 10.55 21.59
N SER A 54 -7.47 9.41 21.52
CA SER A 54 -7.30 8.46 20.41
C SER A 54 -7.72 9.09 19.09
N GLU A 55 -8.80 9.84 19.07
CA GLU A 55 -9.24 10.60 17.91
C GLU A 55 -8.26 11.73 17.54
N ALA A 56 -7.74 12.44 18.53
CA ALA A 56 -6.83 13.56 18.30
C ALA A 56 -5.38 13.14 18.00
N THR A 57 -4.95 11.96 18.45
CA THR A 57 -3.60 11.40 18.20
C THR A 57 -3.58 10.38 17.07
N ALA A 58 -4.74 9.95 16.56
CA ALA A 58 -4.81 9.07 15.41
C ALA A 58 -4.03 9.67 14.23
N PRO A 59 -3.32 8.83 13.46
CA PRO A 59 -2.63 9.28 12.26
C PRO A 59 -3.57 10.09 11.36
N PRO A 60 -3.09 11.14 10.67
CA PRO A 60 -3.92 11.95 9.78
C PRO A 60 -4.55 11.10 8.67
N MET A 61 -3.86 10.04 8.23
CA MET A 61 -4.40 9.05 7.31
C MET A 61 -4.72 7.74 8.03
N LYS A 62 -5.94 7.27 7.83
CA LYS A 62 -6.43 6.01 8.37
C LYS A 62 -5.76 4.82 7.69
N THR A 63 -5.57 3.76 8.47
CA THR A 63 -5.08 2.47 7.97
C THR A 63 -6.28 1.57 7.70
N ILE A 64 -6.40 1.10 6.46
CA ILE A 64 -7.47 0.24 5.99
C ILE A 64 -6.88 -1.12 5.59
N LYS A 65 -7.53 -2.20 6.01
CA LYS A 65 -7.16 -3.56 5.64
C LYS A 65 -8.13 -4.15 4.64
N VAL A 66 -7.61 -4.80 3.61
CA VAL A 66 -8.37 -5.48 2.55
C VAL A 66 -7.83 -6.88 2.33
N GLY A 67 -8.67 -7.78 1.85
CA GLY A 67 -8.26 -9.16 1.66
C GLY A 67 -8.22 -9.99 2.94
N THR A 68 -7.76 -11.22 2.83
CA THR A 68 -7.68 -12.19 3.95
C THR A 68 -6.47 -13.11 3.79
N GLY A 69 -5.94 -13.63 4.91
CA GLY A 69 -4.82 -14.58 4.90
C GLY A 69 -3.57 -13.99 4.24
N ASP A 70 -2.95 -14.74 3.34
CA ASP A 70 -1.73 -14.32 2.62
C ASP A 70 -1.98 -13.15 1.64
N SER A 71 -3.26 -12.92 1.29
CA SER A 71 -3.70 -11.78 0.47
C SER A 71 -4.29 -10.64 1.31
N GLU A 72 -4.00 -10.55 2.62
CA GLU A 72 -4.35 -9.38 3.41
C GLU A 72 -3.36 -8.24 3.17
N TYR A 73 -3.84 -7.09 2.73
CA TYR A 73 -3.02 -5.91 2.47
C TYR A 73 -3.47 -4.73 3.32
N THR A 74 -2.48 -3.99 3.79
CA THR A 74 -2.67 -2.74 4.51
C THR A 74 -2.51 -1.56 3.54
N LEU A 75 -3.45 -0.61 3.60
CA LEU A 75 -3.49 0.61 2.80
C LEU A 75 -3.52 1.83 3.72
N GLY A 76 -3.00 2.96 3.25
CA GLY A 76 -3.01 4.22 4.02
C GLY A 76 -1.97 4.27 5.13
N GLY A 77 -2.27 5.00 6.21
CA GLY A 77 -1.35 5.18 7.34
C GLY A 77 -0.18 6.12 7.07
N GLU A 78 -0.19 6.83 5.95
CA GLU A 78 0.86 7.77 5.58
C GLU A 78 0.90 8.99 6.50
N THR A 79 2.10 9.46 6.79
CA THR A 79 2.34 10.57 7.74
C THR A 79 3.06 11.77 7.11
N VAL A 80 3.59 11.61 5.90
CA VAL A 80 4.38 12.64 5.20
C VAL A 80 3.93 12.82 3.76
N LEU A 81 4.15 14.03 3.22
CA LEU A 81 3.89 14.33 1.80
C LEU A 81 5.05 13.91 0.91
N TYR A 82 6.26 14.07 1.39
CA TYR A 82 7.44 13.88 0.57
C TYR A 82 8.30 12.74 1.10
N ARG A 83 8.72 11.87 0.19
CA ARG A 83 9.54 10.71 0.51
C ARG A 83 10.84 11.06 1.25
N HIS A 84 11.42 12.23 0.99
CA HIS A 84 12.66 12.65 1.65
C HIS A 84 12.48 13.02 3.14
N GLU A 85 11.23 13.24 3.57
CA GLU A 85 10.93 13.53 4.98
C GLU A 85 10.93 12.24 5.82
N LYS A 86 10.38 11.16 5.25
CA LYS A 86 10.30 9.84 5.87
C LYS A 86 9.89 8.79 4.82
N THR A 87 10.21 7.53 5.08
CA THR A 87 9.72 6.39 4.28
C THR A 87 8.19 6.39 4.19
N PHE A 88 7.65 6.16 3.00
CA PHE A 88 6.23 5.87 2.83
C PHE A 88 5.88 4.52 3.48
N VAL A 89 4.67 4.41 4.01
CA VAL A 89 4.28 3.30 4.89
C VAL A 89 3.68 2.14 4.11
N SER A 90 2.60 2.39 3.36
CA SER A 90 1.84 1.34 2.68
C SER A 90 2.15 1.34 1.19
N LYS A 91 2.73 0.24 0.71
CA LYS A 91 3.08 0.08 -0.72
C LYS A 91 1.85 0.20 -1.60
N THR A 92 1.99 0.91 -2.72
CA THR A 92 0.99 0.93 -3.79
C THR A 92 0.65 -0.48 -4.25
N ARG A 93 -0.64 -0.80 -4.36
CA ARG A 93 -1.15 -2.07 -4.90
C ARG A 93 -1.63 -1.89 -6.33
N TYR A 94 -1.44 -2.89 -7.15
CA TYR A 94 -1.85 -2.87 -8.55
C TYR A 94 -3.01 -3.82 -8.77
N ALA A 95 -4.01 -3.36 -9.51
CA ALA A 95 -5.22 -4.10 -9.83
C ALA A 95 -5.39 -4.19 -11.36
N VAL A 96 -5.41 -5.39 -11.91
CA VAL A 96 -5.71 -5.58 -13.34
C VAL A 96 -7.23 -5.55 -13.56
N SER A 97 -7.67 -4.78 -14.55
CA SER A 97 -9.09 -4.57 -14.85
C SER A 97 -9.66 -5.69 -15.70
N LEU A 98 -10.79 -6.23 -15.24
CA LEU A 98 -11.69 -7.10 -15.98
C LEU A 98 -13.05 -6.40 -16.10
N CYS A 99 -13.75 -6.59 -17.21
CA CYS A 99 -15.06 -6.01 -17.46
C CYS A 99 -16.08 -7.09 -17.78
N SER A 100 -17.30 -6.97 -17.27
CA SER A 100 -18.41 -7.86 -17.65
C SER A 100 -18.78 -7.73 -19.13
N CYS A 101 -18.31 -6.70 -19.81
CA CYS A 101 -18.46 -6.51 -21.25
C CYS A 101 -17.57 -7.42 -22.12
N MET A 102 -16.52 -7.99 -21.54
CA MET A 102 -15.57 -8.88 -22.24
C MET A 102 -16.16 -10.27 -22.51
N SER A 103 -15.61 -10.95 -23.49
CA SER A 103 -15.87 -12.38 -23.71
C SER A 103 -15.12 -13.25 -22.69
N ASP A 104 -15.54 -14.49 -22.53
CA ASP A 104 -14.86 -15.43 -21.62
C ASP A 104 -13.41 -15.70 -22.06
N GLU A 105 -13.16 -15.76 -23.37
CA GLU A 105 -11.83 -15.96 -23.95
C GLU A 105 -10.90 -14.78 -23.64
N GLU A 106 -11.39 -13.54 -23.73
CA GLU A 106 -10.62 -12.34 -23.39
C GLU A 106 -10.31 -12.29 -21.90
N ILE A 107 -11.27 -12.65 -21.04
CA ILE A 107 -11.07 -12.72 -19.59
C ILE A 107 -10.01 -13.77 -19.26
N ASP A 108 -10.10 -14.98 -19.85
CA ASP A 108 -9.13 -16.04 -19.61
C ASP A 108 -7.74 -15.66 -20.09
N ALA A 109 -7.62 -15.04 -21.26
CA ALA A 109 -6.35 -14.55 -21.77
C ALA A 109 -5.70 -13.53 -20.85
N LYS A 110 -6.48 -12.56 -20.32
CA LYS A 110 -5.98 -11.57 -19.36
C LYS A 110 -5.52 -12.20 -18.04
N LEU A 111 -6.28 -13.15 -17.51
CA LEU A 111 -5.91 -13.85 -16.29
C LEU A 111 -4.64 -14.71 -16.47
N GLU A 112 -4.46 -15.31 -17.63
CA GLU A 112 -3.24 -16.07 -17.94
C GLU A 112 -2.02 -15.15 -18.12
N GLU A 113 -2.17 -13.98 -18.73
CA GLU A 113 -1.08 -12.98 -18.82
C GLU A 113 -0.72 -12.44 -17.43
N ASP A 114 -1.70 -12.13 -16.59
CA ASP A 114 -1.48 -11.67 -15.21
C ASP A 114 -0.71 -12.70 -14.36
N LYS A 115 -0.97 -14.00 -14.54
CA LYS A 115 -0.23 -15.07 -13.86
C LYS A 115 1.25 -15.15 -14.25
N LYS A 116 1.62 -14.72 -15.48
CA LYS A 116 3.02 -14.73 -15.93
C LYS A 116 3.85 -13.65 -15.22
N VAL A 117 3.20 -12.65 -14.64
CA VAL A 117 3.85 -11.57 -13.88
C VAL A 117 3.82 -11.92 -12.40
N ASP A 118 4.62 -12.92 -12.04
CA ASP A 118 4.76 -13.38 -10.65
C ASP A 118 6.20 -13.88 -10.45
N TYR A 119 7.02 -13.09 -9.77
CA TYR A 119 8.43 -13.39 -9.54
C TYR A 119 8.95 -12.74 -8.27
N ASP A 120 10.02 -13.30 -7.72
CA ASP A 120 10.71 -12.71 -6.57
C ASP A 120 11.79 -11.72 -7.02
N ARG A 121 11.81 -10.56 -6.35
CA ARG A 121 12.85 -9.56 -6.52
C ARG A 121 13.28 -9.01 -5.16
N ILE A 122 14.52 -9.27 -4.77
CA ILE A 122 15.10 -8.81 -3.50
C ILE A 122 14.23 -9.23 -2.30
N GLY A 123 13.86 -10.51 -2.24
CA GLY A 123 13.07 -11.06 -1.14
C GLY A 123 11.61 -10.56 -1.09
N GLU A 124 11.12 -9.96 -2.17
CA GLU A 124 9.74 -9.48 -2.28
C GLU A 124 9.08 -10.06 -3.52
N ARG A 125 7.89 -10.67 -3.34
CA ARG A 125 7.08 -11.15 -4.45
C ARG A 125 6.51 -9.99 -5.25
N MET A 126 6.72 -10.03 -6.56
CA MET A 126 6.27 -9.04 -7.53
C MET A 126 5.14 -9.61 -8.37
N CYS A 127 3.93 -9.16 -8.11
CA CYS A 127 2.74 -9.49 -8.87
C CYS A 127 1.71 -8.36 -8.75
N ALA A 128 0.71 -8.31 -9.62
CA ALA A 128 -0.48 -7.51 -9.36
C ALA A 128 -1.29 -8.19 -8.25
N GLU A 129 -1.53 -7.49 -7.17
CA GLU A 129 -2.14 -8.07 -5.97
C GLU A 129 -3.66 -8.15 -6.04
N MET A 130 -4.27 -7.39 -6.94
CA MET A 130 -5.72 -7.20 -7.00
C MET A 130 -6.27 -7.38 -8.42
N LEU A 131 -7.57 -7.65 -8.52
CA LEU A 131 -8.34 -7.58 -9.74
C LEU A 131 -9.45 -6.55 -9.57
N TYR A 132 -9.56 -5.63 -10.53
CA TYR A 132 -10.67 -4.68 -10.62
C TYR A 132 -11.75 -5.27 -11.53
N VAL A 133 -12.94 -5.52 -11.00
CA VAL A 133 -14.02 -6.19 -11.73
C VAL A 133 -15.14 -5.19 -12.00
N ASN A 134 -15.18 -4.67 -13.23
CA ASN A 134 -16.11 -3.62 -13.66
C ASN A 134 -17.46 -4.20 -14.10
N TYR A 135 -18.54 -3.64 -13.59
CA TYR A 135 -19.90 -3.90 -14.06
C TYR A 135 -20.27 -2.93 -15.20
N ALA A 136 -20.53 -3.47 -16.37
CA ALA A 136 -20.87 -2.67 -17.56
C ALA A 136 -22.38 -2.49 -17.79
N GLY A 137 -23.24 -2.86 -16.83
CA GLY A 137 -24.70 -2.77 -16.99
C GLY A 137 -25.31 -3.83 -17.93
N ASN A 138 -24.58 -4.89 -18.25
CA ASN A 138 -24.96 -5.90 -19.24
C ASN A 138 -25.54 -7.20 -18.67
N GLY A 139 -26.09 -7.12 -17.45
CA GLY A 139 -26.75 -8.23 -16.76
C GLY A 139 -26.02 -8.71 -15.52
N VAL A 140 -26.75 -8.84 -14.42
CA VAL A 140 -26.23 -9.21 -13.10
C VAL A 140 -25.59 -10.61 -13.12
N ASP A 141 -26.24 -11.58 -13.77
CA ASP A 141 -25.73 -12.95 -13.84
C ASP A 141 -24.33 -13.04 -14.48
N LYS A 142 -24.13 -12.27 -15.56
CA LYS A 142 -22.83 -12.21 -16.25
C LYS A 142 -21.76 -11.58 -15.35
N TYR A 143 -22.12 -10.54 -14.60
CA TYR A 143 -21.24 -9.91 -13.64
C TYR A 143 -20.87 -10.84 -12.49
N VAL A 144 -21.86 -11.53 -11.90
CA VAL A 144 -21.63 -12.52 -10.83
C VAL A 144 -20.73 -13.67 -11.29
N SER A 145 -20.95 -14.16 -12.54
CA SER A 145 -20.07 -15.17 -13.14
C SER A 145 -18.63 -14.69 -13.22
N LEU A 146 -18.41 -13.45 -13.70
CA LEU A 146 -17.07 -12.85 -13.76
C LEU A 146 -16.45 -12.69 -12.36
N VAL A 147 -17.20 -12.19 -11.38
CA VAL A 147 -16.73 -12.03 -9.99
C VAL A 147 -16.36 -13.40 -9.39
N THR A 148 -17.16 -14.43 -9.65
CA THR A 148 -16.86 -15.80 -9.19
C THR A 148 -15.55 -16.31 -9.79
N LYS A 149 -15.34 -16.11 -11.09
CA LYS A 149 -14.11 -16.47 -11.80
C LYS A 149 -12.90 -15.71 -11.27
N ALA A 150 -13.06 -14.41 -11.05
CA ALA A 150 -12.01 -13.56 -10.48
C ALA A 150 -11.68 -13.96 -9.02
N ALA A 151 -12.67 -14.27 -8.19
CA ALA A 151 -12.48 -14.71 -6.81
C ALA A 151 -11.69 -16.04 -6.72
N ALA A 152 -11.86 -16.93 -7.68
CA ALA A 152 -11.12 -18.18 -7.74
C ALA A 152 -9.59 -18.01 -7.92
N THR A 153 -9.12 -16.81 -8.32
CA THR A 153 -7.68 -16.52 -8.41
C THR A 153 -7.00 -16.33 -7.06
N GLY A 154 -7.76 -16.12 -5.97
CA GLY A 154 -7.24 -15.81 -4.64
C GLY A 154 -6.72 -14.37 -4.47
N LYS A 155 -6.82 -13.52 -5.49
CA LYS A 155 -6.47 -12.09 -5.43
C LYS A 155 -7.59 -11.28 -4.77
N VAL A 156 -7.24 -10.13 -4.19
CA VAL A 156 -8.24 -9.20 -3.64
C VAL A 156 -9.03 -8.57 -4.78
N LEU A 157 -10.35 -8.54 -4.64
CA LEU A 157 -11.21 -7.93 -5.65
C LEU A 157 -11.53 -6.48 -5.29
N VAL A 158 -11.56 -5.64 -6.33
CA VAL A 158 -12.14 -4.30 -6.30
C VAL A 158 -13.34 -4.32 -7.23
N LEU A 159 -14.55 -4.30 -6.67
CA LEU A 159 -15.80 -4.37 -7.42
C LEU A 159 -16.17 -2.97 -7.92
N GLY A 160 -15.95 -2.70 -9.18
CA GLY A 160 -16.36 -1.45 -9.85
C GLY A 160 -17.84 -1.52 -10.22
N CYS A 161 -18.75 -1.14 -9.32
CA CYS A 161 -20.18 -1.28 -9.51
C CYS A 161 -20.95 -0.19 -8.77
N GLU A 162 -21.71 0.63 -9.49
CA GLU A 162 -22.57 1.68 -8.92
C GLU A 162 -24.02 1.21 -8.71
N ASP A 163 -24.39 0.06 -9.26
CA ASP A 163 -25.71 -0.56 -9.14
C ASP A 163 -25.77 -1.42 -7.87
N ALA A 164 -26.65 -1.08 -6.96
CA ALA A 164 -26.73 -1.72 -5.64
C ALA A 164 -27.19 -3.18 -5.71
N ASP A 165 -28.07 -3.53 -6.64
CA ASP A 165 -28.55 -4.90 -6.80
C ASP A 165 -27.44 -5.82 -7.36
N ALA A 166 -26.71 -5.34 -8.37
CA ALA A 166 -25.56 -6.04 -8.92
C ALA A 166 -24.42 -6.16 -7.88
N ALA A 167 -24.16 -5.08 -7.13
CA ALA A 167 -23.19 -5.06 -6.04
C ALA A 167 -23.52 -6.09 -4.95
N LYS A 168 -24.79 -6.14 -4.53
CA LYS A 168 -25.29 -7.11 -3.54
C LYS A 168 -25.09 -8.54 -4.02
N ALA A 169 -25.49 -8.84 -5.27
CA ALA A 169 -25.33 -10.18 -5.84
C ALA A 169 -23.85 -10.59 -5.95
N ALA A 170 -22.97 -9.66 -6.33
CA ALA A 170 -21.53 -9.89 -6.40
C ALA A 170 -20.91 -10.14 -5.00
N LEU A 171 -21.33 -9.38 -3.98
CA LEU A 171 -20.84 -9.56 -2.61
C LEU A 171 -21.20 -10.93 -2.05
N GLU A 172 -22.36 -11.49 -2.38
CA GLU A 172 -22.75 -12.81 -1.88
C GLU A 172 -21.73 -13.92 -2.27
N VAL A 173 -21.03 -13.77 -3.39
CA VAL A 173 -20.05 -14.77 -3.85
C VAL A 173 -18.61 -14.45 -3.45
N CYS A 174 -18.29 -13.21 -3.08
CA CYS A 174 -16.89 -12.82 -2.82
C CYS A 174 -16.63 -12.15 -1.46
N LYS A 175 -17.66 -11.84 -0.64
CA LYS A 175 -17.49 -11.15 0.66
C LYS A 175 -16.52 -11.81 1.62
N ALA A 176 -16.38 -13.14 1.58
CA ALA A 176 -15.43 -13.87 2.40
C ALA A 176 -13.96 -13.47 2.16
N GLY A 177 -13.62 -13.02 0.93
CA GLY A 177 -12.32 -12.51 0.55
C GLY A 177 -12.08 -11.05 0.94
N LYS A 178 -13.02 -10.39 1.64
CA LYS A 178 -12.99 -8.97 2.01
C LYS A 178 -12.58 -8.04 0.85
N PRO A 179 -13.37 -8.01 -0.23
CA PRO A 179 -13.13 -7.14 -1.37
C PRO A 179 -13.35 -5.67 -1.00
N ILE A 180 -13.04 -4.79 -1.96
CA ILE A 180 -13.46 -3.39 -1.94
C ILE A 180 -14.70 -3.25 -2.82
N LEU A 181 -15.77 -2.69 -2.30
CA LEU A 181 -16.94 -2.30 -3.08
C LEU A 181 -16.75 -0.86 -3.57
N ASN A 182 -16.30 -0.66 -4.81
CA ASN A 182 -16.00 0.65 -5.39
C ASN A 182 -17.15 1.09 -6.33
N GLY A 183 -17.92 2.10 -5.90
CA GLY A 183 -19.04 2.60 -6.69
C GLY A 183 -20.02 3.48 -5.91
N ALA A 184 -19.69 3.83 -4.64
CA ALA A 184 -20.48 4.80 -3.91
C ALA A 184 -20.21 6.23 -4.43
N ASN A 185 -21.27 7.00 -4.60
CA ASN A 185 -21.24 8.40 -5.03
C ASN A 185 -22.39 9.18 -4.38
N ALA A 186 -22.53 10.46 -4.67
CA ALA A 186 -23.54 11.32 -4.07
C ALA A 186 -24.99 10.82 -4.27
N SER A 187 -25.26 9.99 -5.28
CA SER A 187 -26.62 9.52 -5.58
C SER A 187 -27.00 8.21 -4.88
N ASN A 188 -26.03 7.37 -4.47
CA ASN A 188 -26.28 6.02 -3.99
C ASN A 188 -25.54 5.68 -2.65
N TYR A 189 -24.84 6.64 -2.04
CA TYR A 189 -23.95 6.40 -0.90
C TYR A 189 -24.64 5.74 0.31
N GLU A 190 -25.92 6.02 0.56
CA GLU A 190 -26.65 5.44 1.69
C GLU A 190 -26.80 3.93 1.55
N GLU A 191 -27.28 3.50 0.37
CA GLU A 191 -27.50 2.09 0.06
C GLU A 191 -26.18 1.33 -0.04
N MET A 192 -25.19 1.89 -0.74
CA MET A 192 -23.87 1.29 -0.89
C MET A 192 -23.13 1.19 0.45
N SER A 193 -23.25 2.20 1.32
CA SER A 193 -22.65 2.16 2.67
C SER A 193 -23.30 1.09 3.54
N LYS A 194 -24.61 0.92 3.44
CA LYS A 194 -25.33 -0.16 4.14
C LYS A 194 -24.85 -1.54 3.66
N LEU A 195 -24.80 -1.76 2.36
CA LEU A 195 -24.31 -3.03 1.77
C LEU A 195 -22.88 -3.35 2.22
N ALA A 196 -21.97 -2.38 2.16
CA ALA A 196 -20.58 -2.57 2.58
C ALA A 196 -20.47 -2.89 4.07
N THR A 197 -21.25 -2.21 4.92
CA THR A 197 -21.27 -2.43 6.36
C THR A 197 -21.82 -3.81 6.72
N GLU A 198 -22.92 -4.24 6.09
CA GLU A 198 -23.53 -5.56 6.30
C GLU A 198 -22.60 -6.70 5.82
N ALA A 199 -21.89 -6.49 4.72
CA ALA A 199 -20.91 -7.46 4.20
C ALA A 199 -19.56 -7.40 4.95
N GLY A 200 -19.29 -6.38 5.76
CA GLY A 200 -18.03 -6.18 6.46
C GLY A 200 -16.84 -5.89 5.54
N VAL A 201 -17.08 -5.20 4.42
CA VAL A 201 -16.09 -4.88 3.38
C VAL A 201 -15.79 -3.40 3.31
N VAL A 202 -14.70 -3.04 2.64
CA VAL A 202 -14.30 -1.65 2.42
C VAL A 202 -15.16 -1.03 1.32
N LEU A 203 -15.58 0.24 1.52
CA LEU A 203 -16.36 1.00 0.54
C LEU A 203 -15.47 2.00 -0.20
N GLY A 204 -15.47 1.93 -1.53
CA GLY A 204 -14.86 2.92 -2.40
C GLY A 204 -15.85 4.03 -2.75
N VAL A 205 -15.42 5.27 -2.54
CA VAL A 205 -16.25 6.48 -2.69
C VAL A 205 -15.65 7.39 -3.75
N SER A 206 -16.47 7.84 -4.67
CA SER A 206 -16.11 8.80 -5.72
C SER A 206 -17.00 10.06 -5.66
N GLY A 207 -16.56 11.12 -6.30
CA GLY A 207 -17.33 12.34 -6.52
C GLY A 207 -17.05 12.91 -7.91
N ALA A 208 -17.91 13.78 -8.43
CA ALA A 208 -17.69 14.48 -9.70
C ALA A 208 -16.57 15.53 -9.60
N ASN A 209 -16.18 15.90 -8.39
CA ASN A 209 -15.09 16.79 -8.06
C ASN A 209 -14.70 16.60 -6.57
N ILE A 210 -13.63 17.27 -6.13
CA ILE A 210 -13.11 17.11 -4.77
C ILE A 210 -14.10 17.54 -3.68
N ASP A 211 -14.93 18.57 -3.93
CA ASP A 211 -15.91 19.07 -2.95
C ASP A 211 -17.05 18.06 -2.78
N GLU A 212 -17.58 17.51 -3.88
CA GLU A 212 -18.62 16.47 -3.83
C GLU A 212 -18.07 15.17 -3.19
N LEU A 213 -16.81 14.81 -3.47
CA LEU A 213 -16.16 13.68 -2.81
C LEU A 213 -16.10 13.91 -1.28
N HIS A 214 -15.72 15.12 -0.84
CA HIS A 214 -15.67 15.49 0.57
C HIS A 214 -17.04 15.34 1.24
N ASP A 215 -18.08 15.96 0.64
CA ASP A 215 -19.43 15.96 1.19
C ASP A 215 -20.01 14.54 1.27
N THR A 216 -19.75 13.72 0.25
CA THR A 216 -20.19 12.32 0.21
C THR A 216 -19.51 11.50 1.31
N VAL A 217 -18.20 11.66 1.50
CA VAL A 217 -17.46 10.96 2.56
C VAL A 217 -17.96 11.40 3.94
N GLU A 218 -18.16 12.70 4.16
CA GLU A 218 -18.72 13.23 5.42
C GLU A 218 -20.11 12.64 5.72
N ALA A 219 -20.96 12.54 4.69
CA ALA A 219 -22.30 11.94 4.82
C ALA A 219 -22.19 10.44 5.21
N ILE A 220 -21.30 9.68 4.58
CA ILE A 220 -21.06 8.26 4.90
C ILE A 220 -20.50 8.09 6.32
N GLU A 221 -19.57 8.96 6.76
CA GLU A 221 -19.05 8.93 8.13
C GLU A 221 -20.15 9.20 9.17
N LYS A 222 -21.12 10.09 8.87
CA LYS A 222 -22.31 10.33 9.73
C LYS A 222 -23.21 9.09 9.83
N LEU A 223 -23.24 8.21 8.83
CA LEU A 223 -23.90 6.91 8.91
C LEU A 223 -23.12 5.87 9.74
N GLY A 224 -21.91 6.21 10.21
CA GLY A 224 -21.06 5.36 11.03
C GLY A 224 -20.04 4.50 10.27
N ASN A 225 -20.02 4.53 8.95
CA ASN A 225 -19.04 3.79 8.16
C ASN A 225 -17.76 4.60 8.01
N LYS A 226 -16.65 4.07 8.57
CA LYS A 226 -15.31 4.64 8.50
C LYS A 226 -14.31 3.70 7.82
N ASN A 227 -14.78 2.69 7.11
CA ASN A 227 -13.96 1.72 6.39
C ASN A 227 -13.99 2.04 4.88
N LEU A 228 -13.30 3.12 4.50
CA LEU A 228 -13.42 3.73 3.18
C LEU A 228 -12.09 3.75 2.42
N VAL A 229 -12.18 3.84 1.10
CA VAL A 229 -11.13 4.26 0.16
C VAL A 229 -11.70 5.31 -0.77
N LEU A 230 -10.88 6.27 -1.23
CA LEU A 230 -11.33 7.37 -2.08
C LEU A 230 -10.93 7.08 -3.53
N ASP A 231 -11.91 6.95 -4.40
CA ASP A 231 -11.66 6.92 -5.85
C ASP A 231 -11.44 8.35 -6.34
N THR A 232 -10.19 8.70 -6.56
CA THR A 232 -9.77 10.05 -7.01
C THR A 232 -9.69 10.17 -8.51
N THR A 233 -10.27 9.19 -9.24
CA THR A 233 -10.26 9.18 -10.70
C THR A 233 -11.29 10.16 -11.26
N GLU A 234 -10.81 11.19 -11.92
CA GLU A 234 -11.61 12.21 -12.60
C GLU A 234 -11.71 11.95 -14.11
N ALA A 235 -12.33 12.88 -14.84
CA ALA A 235 -12.51 12.77 -16.27
C ALA A 235 -11.20 12.88 -17.08
N THR A 236 -10.23 13.62 -16.57
CA THR A 236 -8.94 13.85 -17.24
C THR A 236 -7.76 13.49 -16.35
N ILE A 237 -6.61 13.21 -16.97
CA ILE A 237 -5.33 12.95 -16.27
C ILE A 237 -4.95 14.13 -15.36
N LYS A 238 -5.15 15.37 -15.83
CA LYS A 238 -4.83 16.59 -15.07
C LYS A 238 -5.67 16.71 -13.81
N GLU A 239 -6.96 16.50 -13.93
CA GLU A 239 -7.89 16.55 -12.79
C GLU A 239 -7.61 15.42 -11.81
N THR A 240 -7.48 14.18 -12.28
CA THR A 240 -7.12 13.03 -11.44
C THR A 240 -5.85 13.28 -10.64
N PHE A 241 -4.81 13.83 -11.29
CA PHE A 241 -3.56 14.15 -10.59
C PHE A 241 -3.76 15.27 -9.56
N ALA A 242 -4.49 16.31 -9.91
CA ALA A 242 -4.78 17.43 -9.01
C ALA A 242 -5.56 16.94 -7.78
N THR A 243 -6.65 16.21 -7.97
CA THR A 243 -7.49 15.66 -6.90
C THR A 243 -6.69 14.72 -5.99
N THR A 244 -5.92 13.78 -6.54
CA THR A 244 -5.09 12.86 -5.76
C THR A 244 -4.06 13.59 -4.88
N VAL A 245 -3.43 14.63 -5.43
CA VAL A 245 -2.46 15.46 -4.68
C VAL A 245 -3.17 16.32 -3.62
N GLN A 246 -4.32 16.93 -3.95
CA GLN A 246 -5.07 17.78 -3.03
C GLN A 246 -5.62 16.99 -1.85
N VAL A 247 -6.20 15.81 -2.08
CA VAL A 247 -6.68 14.89 -1.04
C VAL A 247 -5.54 14.57 -0.05
N ARG A 248 -4.36 14.19 -0.55
CA ARG A 248 -3.20 13.91 0.31
C ARG A 248 -2.74 15.16 1.09
N ARG A 249 -2.74 16.33 0.46
CA ARG A 249 -2.35 17.59 1.12
C ARG A 249 -3.35 18.00 2.19
N ALA A 250 -4.64 17.98 1.89
CA ALA A 250 -5.69 18.30 2.84
C ALA A 250 -5.61 17.40 4.09
N SER A 251 -5.45 16.11 3.89
CA SER A 251 -5.30 15.16 5.00
C SER A 251 -4.06 15.43 5.86
N LEU A 252 -2.88 15.63 5.26
CA LEU A 252 -1.61 15.70 6.00
C LEU A 252 -1.22 17.11 6.48
N LYS A 253 -1.55 18.16 5.71
CA LYS A 253 -1.21 19.55 6.07
C LYS A 253 -2.34 20.28 6.76
N ASP A 254 -3.55 20.15 6.21
CA ASP A 254 -4.72 20.87 6.72
C ASP A 254 -5.44 20.06 7.80
N THR A 255 -4.98 18.81 8.06
CA THR A 255 -5.55 17.88 9.05
C THR A 255 -7.03 17.56 8.81
N ASP A 256 -7.45 17.62 7.56
CA ASP A 256 -8.78 17.22 7.15
C ASP A 256 -8.90 15.70 7.11
N ARG A 257 -9.57 15.14 8.11
CA ARG A 257 -9.70 13.70 8.29
C ARG A 257 -10.70 13.04 7.34
N THR A 258 -11.58 13.81 6.73
CA THR A 258 -12.52 13.35 5.71
C THR A 258 -11.76 12.86 4.48
N PHE A 259 -10.62 13.48 4.15
CA PHE A 259 -9.69 13.02 3.15
C PHE A 259 -8.63 12.04 3.66
N GLY A 260 -8.68 11.66 4.93
CA GLY A 260 -7.70 10.78 5.56
C GLY A 260 -7.84 9.29 5.21
N TYR A 261 -8.21 8.94 3.99
CA TYR A 261 -8.35 7.57 3.52
C TYR A 261 -7.39 7.24 2.38
N PRO A 262 -7.05 5.95 2.15
CA PRO A 262 -6.26 5.56 0.98
C PRO A 262 -7.02 5.84 -0.31
N SER A 263 -6.28 6.05 -1.42
CA SER A 263 -6.85 6.41 -2.72
C SER A 263 -6.84 5.26 -3.71
N ILE A 264 -7.83 5.24 -4.61
CA ILE A 264 -7.84 4.48 -5.86
C ILE A 264 -7.62 5.45 -7.01
N VAL A 265 -6.82 5.03 -8.00
CA VAL A 265 -6.66 5.73 -9.29
C VAL A 265 -6.87 4.71 -10.40
N ASN A 266 -7.87 4.92 -11.24
CA ASN A 266 -8.22 4.02 -12.32
C ASN A 266 -7.62 4.49 -13.66
N LEU A 267 -6.44 3.97 -13.98
CA LEU A 267 -5.74 4.29 -15.24
C LEU A 267 -6.44 3.68 -16.46
N ALA A 268 -7.11 2.54 -16.32
CA ALA A 268 -7.87 1.94 -17.42
C ALA A 268 -8.97 2.90 -17.92
N LYS A 269 -9.50 3.76 -17.05
CA LYS A 269 -10.50 4.78 -17.40
C LYS A 269 -9.89 6.00 -18.09
N ILE A 270 -8.70 6.47 -17.67
CA ILE A 270 -8.12 7.74 -18.14
C ILE A 270 -7.05 7.59 -19.21
N ALA A 271 -6.39 6.43 -19.33
CA ALA A 271 -5.42 6.15 -20.39
C ALA A 271 -6.06 5.57 -21.67
N GLN A 272 -7.28 5.03 -21.60
CA GLN A 272 -8.15 4.61 -22.71
C GLN A 272 -7.43 3.79 -23.81
N GLY A 273 -6.75 2.70 -23.42
CA GLY A 273 -6.04 1.83 -24.35
C GLY A 273 -4.68 2.31 -24.79
N ASP A 274 -4.22 3.51 -24.39
CA ASP A 274 -2.84 3.95 -24.60
C ASP A 274 -1.91 3.32 -23.56
N ARG A 275 -1.27 2.24 -23.96
CA ARG A 275 -0.37 1.45 -23.13
C ARG A 275 0.84 2.24 -22.63
N TYR A 276 1.40 3.14 -23.44
CA TYR A 276 2.55 3.97 -23.04
C TYR A 276 2.13 5.04 -22.05
N MET A 277 0.98 5.66 -22.27
CA MET A 277 0.39 6.61 -21.33
C MET A 277 0.07 5.92 -20.01
N GLN A 278 -0.54 4.73 -20.02
CA GLN A 278 -0.80 3.94 -18.82
C GLN A 278 0.48 3.68 -18.03
N GLN A 279 1.57 3.30 -18.71
CA GLN A 279 2.85 3.03 -18.06
C GLN A 279 3.48 4.29 -17.43
N ALA A 280 3.39 5.42 -18.10
CA ALA A 280 3.87 6.71 -17.57
C ALA A 280 3.06 7.12 -16.34
N LEU A 281 1.73 7.02 -16.40
CA LEU A 281 0.84 7.34 -15.29
C LEU A 281 0.98 6.36 -14.13
N LEU A 282 1.19 5.08 -14.40
CA LEU A 282 1.45 4.07 -13.39
C LEU A 282 2.69 4.44 -12.56
N SER A 283 3.77 4.85 -13.22
CA SER A 283 4.97 5.33 -12.55
C SER A 283 4.71 6.62 -11.76
N LEU A 284 3.98 7.56 -12.34
CA LEU A 284 3.62 8.83 -11.70
C LEU A 284 2.82 8.62 -10.41
N PHE A 285 1.73 7.85 -10.47
CA PHE A 285 0.86 7.65 -9.29
C PHE A 285 1.46 6.69 -8.27
N THR A 286 2.37 5.80 -8.65
CA THR A 286 3.18 5.03 -7.69
C THR A 286 4.05 5.97 -6.83
N MET A 287 4.62 7.00 -7.42
CA MET A 287 5.39 8.03 -6.70
C MET A 287 4.49 9.08 -6.02
N LYS A 288 3.26 9.29 -6.51
CA LYS A 288 2.35 10.37 -6.12
C LYS A 288 0.99 9.85 -5.69
N TYR A 289 1.03 9.14 -4.56
CA TYR A 289 -0.07 8.91 -3.64
C TYR A 289 -1.17 7.92 -4.06
N GLY A 290 -1.02 7.20 -5.17
CA GLY A 290 -1.92 6.10 -5.48
C GLY A 290 -1.73 4.95 -4.50
N SER A 291 -2.74 4.66 -3.67
CA SER A 291 -2.69 3.49 -2.79
C SER A 291 -3.07 2.22 -3.54
N ILE A 292 -4.06 2.32 -4.43
CA ILE A 292 -4.42 1.29 -5.40
C ILE A 292 -4.42 1.94 -6.79
N ILE A 293 -3.78 1.30 -7.75
CA ILE A 293 -3.79 1.75 -9.14
C ILE A 293 -4.38 0.64 -10.00
N VAL A 294 -5.47 0.98 -10.69
CA VAL A 294 -6.16 0.07 -11.61
C VAL A 294 -5.57 0.23 -13.00
N LEU A 295 -5.23 -0.89 -13.63
CA LEU A 295 -4.59 -1.00 -14.93
C LEU A 295 -5.50 -1.75 -15.90
N GLU A 296 -5.43 -1.43 -17.17
CA GLU A 296 -6.08 -2.23 -18.19
C GLU A 296 -5.41 -3.61 -18.31
N GLU A 297 -4.08 -3.62 -18.37
CA GLU A 297 -3.26 -4.83 -18.43
C GLU A 297 -1.87 -4.59 -17.83
N MET A 298 -1.19 -5.65 -17.43
CA MET A 298 0.19 -5.61 -16.98
C MET A 298 0.97 -6.80 -17.54
N GLY A 299 1.80 -6.58 -18.53
CA GLY A 299 2.76 -7.57 -19.02
C GLY A 299 4.08 -7.48 -18.25
N TYR A 300 4.97 -8.47 -18.47
CA TYR A 300 6.26 -8.51 -17.78
C TYR A 300 7.16 -7.29 -18.06
N ALA A 301 7.14 -6.79 -19.31
CA ALA A 301 7.93 -5.62 -19.71
C ALA A 301 7.48 -4.33 -18.99
N GLU A 302 6.18 -4.18 -18.73
CA GLU A 302 5.61 -3.07 -17.95
C GLU A 302 5.84 -3.23 -16.45
N ALA A 303 5.73 -4.43 -15.96
CA ALA A 303 5.82 -4.76 -14.54
C ALA A 303 7.24 -4.52 -14.00
N LEU A 304 8.26 -4.95 -14.72
CA LEU A 304 9.65 -4.95 -14.28
C LEU A 304 10.15 -3.56 -13.80
N PRO A 305 10.04 -2.47 -14.59
CA PRO A 305 10.48 -1.14 -14.14
C PRO A 305 9.62 -0.58 -13.01
N VAL A 306 8.30 -0.83 -13.02
CA VAL A 306 7.39 -0.27 -12.02
C VAL A 306 7.53 -0.94 -10.67
N PHE A 307 7.70 -2.25 -10.61
CA PHE A 307 8.00 -2.94 -9.36
C PHE A 307 9.35 -2.51 -8.78
N GLY A 308 10.36 -2.31 -9.63
CA GLY A 308 11.64 -1.73 -9.22
C GLY A 308 11.48 -0.31 -8.64
N LEU A 309 10.69 0.53 -9.30
CA LEU A 309 10.34 1.87 -8.82
C LEU A 309 9.60 1.79 -7.47
N ARG A 310 8.58 0.93 -7.36
CA ARG A 310 7.82 0.73 -6.12
C ARG A 310 8.73 0.34 -4.96
N GLN A 311 9.61 -0.64 -5.14
CA GLN A 311 10.58 -1.02 -4.11
C GLN A 311 11.44 0.17 -3.66
N ASN A 312 11.94 0.97 -4.60
CA ASN A 312 12.73 2.16 -4.28
C ASN A 312 11.94 3.22 -3.51
N VAL A 313 10.71 3.50 -3.94
CA VAL A 313 9.87 4.56 -3.33
C VAL A 313 9.50 4.22 -1.89
N PHE A 314 9.27 2.94 -1.60
CA PHE A 314 8.86 2.46 -0.28
C PHE A 314 10.01 1.92 0.58
N THR A 315 11.25 2.18 0.20
CA THR A 315 12.43 1.98 1.05
C THR A 315 12.77 3.26 1.81
N ASP A 316 13.47 3.13 2.93
CA ASP A 316 13.99 4.29 3.66
C ASP A 316 14.92 5.12 2.75
N PRO A 317 14.63 6.41 2.50
CA PRO A 317 15.45 7.23 1.62
C PRO A 317 16.87 7.44 2.12
N GLN A 318 17.12 7.22 3.41
CA GLN A 318 18.42 7.37 4.06
C GLN A 318 19.17 6.04 4.20
N LYS A 319 18.52 4.90 3.90
CA LYS A 319 19.12 3.57 4.01
C LYS A 319 18.97 2.83 2.69
N PRO A 320 20.06 2.41 2.04
CA PRO A 320 19.95 1.58 0.85
C PRO A 320 19.27 0.25 1.18
N MET A 321 18.63 -0.35 0.18
CA MET A 321 18.12 -1.72 0.31
C MET A 321 19.28 -2.68 0.58
N LYS A 322 19.11 -3.56 1.54
CA LYS A 322 20.09 -4.54 1.97
C LYS A 322 19.57 -5.97 1.79
N VAL A 323 20.50 -6.88 1.59
CA VAL A 323 20.30 -8.33 1.63
C VAL A 323 20.79 -8.81 2.99
N GLU A 324 20.22 -9.88 3.53
CA GLU A 324 20.68 -10.46 4.79
C GLU A 324 22.16 -10.89 4.68
N PRO A 325 23.01 -10.50 5.62
CA PRO A 325 24.38 -10.99 5.68
C PRO A 325 24.43 -12.51 5.85
N GLY A 326 25.36 -13.15 5.14
CA GLY A 326 25.43 -14.60 5.17
C GLY A 326 26.31 -15.19 4.07
N ILE A 327 26.31 -16.51 3.97
CA ILE A 327 27.03 -17.27 2.94
C ILE A 327 26.01 -17.82 1.95
N TYR A 328 26.19 -17.46 0.68
CA TYR A 328 25.32 -17.84 -0.43
C TYR A 328 26.11 -18.77 -1.38
N PRO A 329 25.94 -20.09 -1.30
CA PRO A 329 26.59 -21.02 -2.22
C PRO A 329 25.98 -20.91 -3.60
N LEU A 330 26.81 -20.70 -4.62
CA LEU A 330 26.43 -20.56 -6.02
C LEU A 330 27.02 -21.70 -6.86
N ASN A 331 26.33 -22.10 -7.92
CA ASN A 331 26.77 -23.11 -8.88
C ASN A 331 27.17 -24.47 -8.25
N GLY A 332 26.50 -24.86 -7.15
CA GLY A 332 26.80 -26.11 -6.45
C GLY A 332 28.08 -26.09 -5.62
N ALA A 333 28.45 -24.92 -5.09
CA ALA A 333 29.63 -24.75 -4.26
C ALA A 333 29.63 -25.62 -3.00
N ASP A 334 30.81 -26.12 -2.62
CA ASP A 334 31.12 -26.85 -1.42
C ASP A 334 32.13 -26.08 -0.51
N GLU A 335 32.59 -26.70 0.55
CA GLU A 335 33.56 -26.10 1.51
C GLU A 335 34.91 -25.74 0.90
N ASN A 336 35.29 -26.37 -0.22
CA ASN A 336 36.58 -26.17 -0.88
C ASN A 336 36.48 -25.23 -2.09
N SER A 337 35.27 -24.76 -2.39
CA SER A 337 35.00 -23.89 -3.52
C SER A 337 35.53 -22.47 -3.30
N LEU A 338 35.71 -21.73 -4.38
CA LEU A 338 36.16 -20.34 -4.34
C LEU A 338 35.30 -19.51 -3.38
N VAL A 339 35.92 -18.68 -2.56
CA VAL A 339 35.25 -17.72 -1.70
C VAL A 339 35.33 -16.33 -2.30
N VAL A 340 34.17 -15.72 -2.49
CA VAL A 340 34.01 -14.34 -2.95
C VAL A 340 33.29 -13.55 -1.88
N THR A 341 33.70 -12.32 -1.60
CA THR A 341 33.06 -11.48 -0.58
C THR A 341 32.58 -10.16 -1.16
N THR A 342 31.44 -9.69 -0.69
CA THR A 342 30.90 -8.37 -1.02
C THR A 342 30.10 -7.80 0.13
N VAL A 343 29.52 -6.61 -0.07
CA VAL A 343 28.69 -5.92 0.93
C VAL A 343 27.21 -6.23 0.73
N ASP A 344 26.41 -6.00 1.76
CA ASP A 344 24.98 -6.31 1.84
C ASP A 344 24.06 -5.37 1.04
N PHE A 345 24.59 -4.44 0.24
CA PHE A 345 23.75 -3.62 -0.63
C PHE A 345 23.11 -4.46 -1.74
N ALA A 346 21.78 -4.43 -1.81
CA ALA A 346 21.02 -5.27 -2.70
C ALA A 346 21.45 -5.17 -4.18
N LEU A 347 21.70 -3.96 -4.69
CA LEU A 347 22.16 -3.78 -6.06
C LEU A 347 23.52 -4.46 -6.30
N THR A 348 24.45 -4.32 -5.36
CA THR A 348 25.79 -4.95 -5.44
C THR A 348 25.67 -6.47 -5.42
N TYR A 349 24.85 -7.01 -4.50
CA TYR A 349 24.58 -8.43 -4.42
C TYR A 349 24.05 -8.98 -5.77
N PHE A 350 23.03 -8.34 -6.35
CA PHE A 350 22.45 -8.82 -7.60
C PHE A 350 23.42 -8.80 -8.77
N VAL A 351 24.22 -7.74 -8.89
CA VAL A 351 25.22 -7.66 -9.95
C VAL A 351 26.26 -8.74 -9.77
N VAL A 352 26.81 -8.89 -8.55
CA VAL A 352 27.88 -9.85 -8.27
C VAL A 352 27.35 -11.29 -8.36
N SER A 353 26.24 -11.61 -7.72
CA SER A 353 25.66 -12.97 -7.76
C SER A 353 25.28 -13.37 -9.18
N GLY A 354 24.65 -12.48 -9.95
CA GLY A 354 24.28 -12.77 -11.33
C GLY A 354 25.48 -12.99 -12.27
N GLU A 355 26.59 -12.27 -12.07
CA GLU A 355 27.82 -12.54 -12.82
C GLU A 355 28.48 -13.85 -12.42
N LEU A 356 28.51 -14.16 -11.12
CA LEU A 356 29.05 -15.43 -10.61
C LEU A 356 28.22 -16.63 -11.09
N GLU A 357 26.88 -16.55 -11.04
CA GLU A 357 25.99 -17.59 -11.57
C GLU A 357 26.21 -17.80 -13.06
N ARG A 358 26.32 -16.72 -13.82
CA ARG A 358 26.55 -16.77 -15.27
C ARG A 358 27.92 -17.35 -15.62
N SER A 359 28.92 -17.17 -14.76
CA SER A 359 30.25 -17.75 -14.97
C SER A 359 30.25 -19.29 -14.83
N GLY A 360 29.28 -19.88 -14.14
CA GLY A 360 29.21 -21.30 -13.85
C GLY A 360 30.27 -21.79 -12.87
N VAL A 361 31.10 -20.91 -12.28
CA VAL A 361 32.14 -21.29 -11.33
C VAL A 361 31.54 -21.55 -9.95
N PRO A 362 31.73 -22.74 -9.36
CA PRO A 362 31.32 -23.00 -7.97
C PRO A 362 32.02 -22.03 -7.00
N CYS A 363 31.23 -21.22 -6.29
CA CYS A 363 31.78 -20.28 -5.32
C CYS A 363 30.81 -19.99 -4.17
N ASN A 364 31.37 -19.70 -3.00
CA ASN A 364 30.66 -19.25 -1.81
C ASN A 364 30.71 -17.72 -1.76
N LEU A 365 29.59 -17.07 -2.02
CA LEU A 365 29.49 -15.61 -1.94
C LEU A 365 29.16 -15.21 -0.49
N ILE A 366 30.11 -14.55 0.17
CA ILE A 366 29.95 -14.04 1.54
C ILE A 366 29.46 -12.60 1.46
N ILE A 367 28.30 -12.37 2.04
CA ILE A 367 27.69 -11.04 2.17
C ILE A 367 27.96 -10.51 3.56
N ASN A 368 28.68 -9.41 3.65
CA ASN A 368 29.04 -8.76 4.92
C ASN A 368 28.12 -7.58 5.21
N ASP A 369 27.71 -7.42 6.49
CA ASP A 369 27.02 -6.23 6.92
C ASP A 369 27.94 -5.00 6.76
N ALA A 370 27.53 -4.11 5.89
CA ALA A 370 28.19 -2.84 5.69
C ALA A 370 27.55 -1.78 6.59
N GLY A 371 28.17 -1.44 7.69
CA GLY A 371 27.71 -0.38 8.60
C GLY A 371 27.64 1.02 7.96
N GLY A 372 27.97 1.17 6.67
CA GLY A 372 27.97 2.42 5.93
C GLY A 372 26.70 2.66 5.10
N LEU A 373 26.51 3.91 4.71
CA LEU A 373 25.38 4.36 3.86
C LEU A 373 25.68 4.27 2.36
N SER A 374 26.92 3.92 1.96
CA SER A 374 27.31 3.81 0.56
C SER A 374 28.38 2.74 0.35
N VAL A 375 28.37 2.13 -0.84
CA VAL A 375 29.37 1.13 -1.25
C VAL A 375 30.81 1.62 -1.07
N PRO A 376 31.21 2.84 -1.50
CA PRO A 376 32.57 3.34 -1.29
C PRO A 376 33.00 3.40 0.18
N VAL A 377 32.12 3.86 1.06
CA VAL A 377 32.40 3.95 2.51
C VAL A 377 32.59 2.55 3.11
N SER A 378 31.68 1.63 2.78
CA SER A 378 31.74 0.24 3.27
C SER A 378 32.99 -0.49 2.75
N TYR A 379 33.37 -0.27 1.49
CA TYR A 379 34.56 -0.83 0.89
C TYR A 379 35.83 -0.30 1.55
N THR A 380 35.86 0.96 1.93
CA THR A 380 36.98 1.58 2.64
C THR A 380 37.13 0.96 4.03
N HIS A 381 36.03 0.71 4.73
CA HIS A 381 36.03 0.05 6.03
C HIS A 381 36.51 -1.41 5.96
N LEU A 382 36.03 -2.20 5.00
CA LEU A 382 36.49 -3.56 4.79
C LEU A 382 38.02 -3.63 4.50
N ARG A 383 38.52 -2.75 3.63
CA ARG A 383 39.96 -2.66 3.35
C ARG A 383 40.80 -2.27 4.56
N ALA A 384 40.29 -1.43 5.44
CA ALA A 384 40.97 -1.06 6.67
C ALA A 384 41.17 -2.25 7.61
N HIS A 385 40.29 -3.22 7.60
CA HIS A 385 40.42 -4.46 8.37
C HIS A 385 41.34 -5.48 7.72
N GLU A 386 41.39 -5.54 6.38
CA GLU A 386 42.32 -6.41 5.65
C GLU A 386 43.79 -6.03 5.88
N THR A 387 44.10 -4.75 6.06
CA THR A 387 45.45 -4.26 6.29
C THR A 387 45.96 -4.49 7.72
N LEU A 388 45.09 -4.86 8.66
CA LEU A 388 45.45 -5.19 10.03
C LEU A 388 45.65 -6.73 10.25
N ALA A 389 45.38 -7.55 9.26
CA ALA A 389 45.48 -9.02 9.32
C ALA A 389 46.75 -9.56 8.63
N ASN A 390 47.62 -8.67 8.05
CA ASN A 390 48.91 -9.02 7.45
C ASN A 390 50.09 -8.51 8.30
#